data_d0f712cb534d3086e80c648f309c4543
#
_entry.id   d0f712cb534d3086e80c648f309c4543
#
_cell.length_a   1.000
_cell.length_b   1.000
_cell.length_c   1.000
_cell.angle_alpha   90.00
_cell.angle_beta   90.00
_cell.angle_gamma   90.00
#
_symmetry.space_group_name_H-M   'P 1'
#
loop_
_entity.id
_entity.type
_entity.pdbx_description
1 polymer ?
#
loop_
_entity_poly.entity_id
_entity_poly.type
_entity_poly.pdbx_seq_one_letter_code
_entity_poly.pdbx_strand_id
1 'polypeptide(L)'
;AERIELCSALALGGLTPSLGLVQKVRTLYPKLKIHVLIRVREGNFVYTEQEIQTMEQDIEAILPYCDAIVCGALTCEGYIDSSATARFLKACKGKPFTFHRAFDHCKNSMRALDELIALGCTRVLTSGQMPSAEAGIPNLKAYVQHVGNRLIILPGAGVNPSNAHFILTETGATEIHGSGAITLEDGRIETQTETIKGILNDIN
;
A
#
# COMPACT_ATOMS: atom_id res chain seq x y z
N ALA A 1 -1.52 -13.24 9.64
CA ALA A 1 -1.37 -11.79 9.52
C ALA A 1 -2.46 -11.10 10.35
N GLU A 2 -2.11 -10.04 11.03
CA GLU A 2 -3.07 -9.25 11.82
C GLU A 2 -3.83 -8.21 10.98
N ARG A 3 -3.31 -7.94 9.78
CA ARG A 3 -3.81 -6.94 8.84
C ARG A 3 -3.81 -7.50 7.42
N ILE A 4 -4.83 -7.12 6.66
CA ILE A 4 -4.87 -7.35 5.21
C ILE A 4 -5.00 -6.02 4.47
N GLU A 5 -4.47 -5.99 3.23
CA GLU A 5 -4.84 -5.00 2.24
C GLU A 5 -5.84 -5.65 1.28
N LEU A 6 -7.07 -5.18 1.33
CA LEU A 6 -8.16 -5.71 0.52
C LEU A 6 -8.22 -4.97 -0.81
N CYS A 7 -8.10 -5.71 -1.90
CA CYS A 7 -8.17 -5.19 -3.26
C CYS A 7 -8.90 -6.18 -4.18
N SER A 8 -9.20 -5.75 -5.38
CA SER A 8 -9.61 -6.58 -6.52
C SER A 8 -8.54 -6.56 -7.59
N ALA A 9 -8.64 -7.42 -8.58
CA ALA A 9 -7.79 -7.42 -9.79
C ALA A 9 -6.27 -7.39 -9.48
N LEU A 10 -5.81 -8.31 -8.63
CA LEU A 10 -4.41 -8.39 -8.19
C LEU A 10 -3.42 -8.48 -9.37
N ALA A 11 -3.81 -9.14 -10.47
CA ALA A 11 -3.01 -9.23 -11.70
C ALA A 11 -2.75 -7.86 -12.36
N LEU A 12 -3.59 -6.86 -12.10
CA LEU A 12 -3.43 -5.47 -12.58
C LEU A 12 -2.72 -4.57 -11.55
N GLY A 13 -2.14 -5.18 -10.52
CA GLY A 13 -1.52 -4.45 -9.41
C GLY A 13 -2.51 -3.96 -8.34
N GLY A 14 -3.74 -4.46 -8.35
CA GLY A 14 -4.80 -4.11 -7.42
C GLY A 14 -5.65 -2.92 -7.88
N LEU A 15 -6.97 -3.05 -7.73
CA LEU A 15 -7.98 -1.99 -7.93
C LEU A 15 -8.91 -1.95 -6.71
N THR A 16 -9.74 -0.89 -6.62
CA THR A 16 -10.77 -0.76 -5.58
C THR A 16 -11.65 -2.01 -5.55
N PRO A 17 -11.80 -2.69 -4.41
CA PRO A 17 -12.71 -3.80 -4.27
C PRO A 17 -14.16 -3.30 -4.23
N SER A 18 -15.10 -4.14 -4.63
CA SER A 18 -16.52 -3.78 -4.50
C SER A 18 -16.89 -3.53 -3.03
N LEU A 19 -17.78 -2.58 -2.78
CA LEU A 19 -18.28 -2.30 -1.43
C LEU A 19 -18.87 -3.58 -0.78
N GLY A 20 -19.56 -4.42 -1.55
CA GLY A 20 -20.11 -5.69 -1.07
C GLY A 20 -19.04 -6.66 -0.56
N LEU A 21 -17.87 -6.72 -1.22
CA LEU A 21 -16.75 -7.51 -0.74
C LEU A 21 -16.21 -6.97 0.58
N VAL A 22 -16.00 -5.65 0.69
CA VAL A 22 -15.50 -5.01 1.92
C VAL A 22 -16.44 -5.28 3.10
N GLN A 23 -17.75 -5.09 2.90
CA GLN A 23 -18.79 -5.37 3.90
C GLN A 23 -18.79 -6.83 4.33
N LYS A 24 -18.68 -7.75 3.37
CA LYS A 24 -18.66 -9.19 3.65
C LYS A 24 -17.44 -9.59 4.47
N VAL A 25 -16.25 -9.09 4.11
CA VAL A 25 -15.02 -9.37 4.86
C VAL A 25 -15.12 -8.81 6.29
N ARG A 26 -15.60 -7.59 6.47
CA ARG A 26 -15.80 -6.99 7.80
C ARG A 26 -16.77 -7.79 8.65
N THR A 27 -17.87 -8.28 8.07
CA THR A 27 -18.87 -9.10 8.78
C THR A 27 -18.27 -10.44 9.24
N LEU A 28 -17.53 -11.11 8.37
CA LEU A 28 -16.93 -12.41 8.67
C LEU A 28 -15.75 -12.31 9.65
N TYR A 29 -14.99 -11.22 9.59
CA TYR A 29 -13.75 -11.04 10.36
C TYR A 29 -13.76 -9.68 11.11
N PRO A 30 -14.63 -9.50 12.12
CA PRO A 30 -14.84 -8.21 12.77
C PRO A 30 -13.60 -7.65 13.49
N LYS A 31 -12.65 -8.52 13.89
CA LYS A 31 -11.40 -8.14 14.59
C LYS A 31 -10.21 -7.95 13.66
N LEU A 32 -10.31 -8.37 12.39
CA LEU A 32 -9.22 -8.24 11.43
C LEU A 32 -9.02 -6.78 11.05
N LYS A 33 -7.80 -6.29 11.05
CA LYS A 33 -7.48 -4.95 10.52
C LYS A 33 -7.56 -4.98 9.00
N ILE A 34 -8.49 -4.21 8.45
CA ILE A 34 -8.76 -4.15 7.01
C ILE A 34 -8.33 -2.79 6.49
N HIS A 35 -7.26 -2.77 5.71
CA HIS A 35 -6.88 -1.64 4.87
C HIS A 35 -7.47 -1.86 3.48
N VAL A 36 -8.04 -0.84 2.85
CA VAL A 36 -8.68 -0.99 1.54
C VAL A 36 -7.98 -0.15 0.50
N LEU A 37 -7.60 -0.79 -0.60
CA LEU A 37 -7.01 -0.11 -1.74
C LEU A 37 -8.09 0.69 -2.50
N ILE A 38 -7.81 1.95 -2.74
CA ILE A 38 -8.62 2.83 -3.59
C ILE A 38 -7.79 3.19 -4.83
N ARG A 39 -8.18 2.62 -5.96
CA ARG A 39 -7.56 2.82 -7.25
C ARG A 39 -8.58 2.50 -8.35
N VAL A 40 -8.97 3.50 -9.12
CA VAL A 40 -10.08 3.38 -10.11
C VAL A 40 -9.71 2.63 -11.37
N ARG A 41 -8.43 2.57 -11.73
CA ARG A 41 -7.93 1.92 -12.95
C ARG A 41 -6.48 1.48 -12.83
N GLU A 42 -6.05 0.62 -13.73
CA GLU A 42 -4.65 0.28 -13.96
C GLU A 42 -3.86 1.43 -14.66
N GLY A 43 -2.59 1.22 -14.90
CA GLY A 43 -1.69 2.15 -15.55
C GLY A 43 -1.08 3.16 -14.59
N ASN A 44 -0.91 4.40 -15.05
CA ASN A 44 -0.28 5.45 -14.26
C ASN A 44 -1.17 5.93 -13.10
N PHE A 45 -0.60 6.79 -12.27
CA PHE A 45 -1.26 7.34 -11.07
C PHE A 45 -1.61 8.82 -11.23
N VAL A 46 -1.66 9.30 -12.49
CA VAL A 46 -2.07 10.67 -12.84
C VAL A 46 -3.55 10.65 -13.18
N TYR A 47 -4.37 11.15 -12.29
CA TYR A 47 -5.82 11.04 -12.38
C TYR A 47 -6.46 12.34 -12.88
N THR A 48 -7.56 12.19 -13.62
CA THR A 48 -8.45 13.32 -13.95
C THR A 48 -9.25 13.75 -12.73
N GLU A 49 -9.83 14.93 -12.78
CA GLU A 49 -10.70 15.43 -11.70
C GLU A 49 -11.88 14.49 -11.43
N GLN A 50 -12.48 13.89 -12.46
CA GLN A 50 -13.59 12.94 -12.33
C GLN A 50 -13.13 11.63 -11.65
N GLU A 51 -11.92 11.15 -11.95
CA GLU A 51 -11.35 9.98 -11.29
C GLU A 51 -11.07 10.27 -9.82
N ILE A 52 -10.52 11.44 -9.49
CA ILE A 52 -10.28 11.86 -8.10
C ILE A 52 -11.61 11.92 -7.32
N GLN A 53 -12.66 12.52 -7.89
CA GLN A 53 -13.99 12.58 -7.26
C GLN A 53 -14.57 11.18 -7.05
N THR A 54 -14.39 10.26 -8.01
CA THR A 54 -14.82 8.86 -7.87
C THR A 54 -14.07 8.18 -6.72
N MET A 55 -12.76 8.39 -6.63
CA MET A 55 -11.94 7.82 -5.54
C MET A 55 -12.35 8.39 -4.16
N GLU A 56 -12.69 9.68 -4.06
CA GLU A 56 -13.24 10.26 -2.83
C GLU A 56 -14.56 9.61 -2.42
N GLN A 57 -15.48 9.40 -3.38
CA GLN A 57 -16.76 8.72 -3.13
C GLN A 57 -16.55 7.26 -2.69
N ASP A 58 -15.61 6.54 -3.31
CA ASP A 58 -15.25 5.18 -2.90
C ASP A 58 -14.70 5.16 -1.46
N ILE A 59 -13.82 6.12 -1.11
CA ILE A 59 -13.31 6.26 0.27
C ILE A 59 -14.48 6.45 1.24
N GLU A 60 -15.36 7.40 0.97
CA GLU A 60 -16.50 7.71 1.86
C GLU A 60 -17.44 6.52 2.06
N ALA A 61 -17.73 5.79 0.97
CA ALA A 61 -18.61 4.62 1.02
C ALA A 61 -17.98 3.44 1.79
N ILE A 62 -16.66 3.23 1.65
CA ILE A 62 -15.92 2.11 2.23
C ILE A 62 -15.52 2.39 3.69
N LEU A 63 -15.31 3.65 4.04
CA LEU A 63 -14.74 4.06 5.32
C LEU A 63 -15.41 3.43 6.55
N PRO A 64 -16.75 3.23 6.64
CA PRO A 64 -17.39 2.58 7.78
C PRO A 64 -16.93 1.13 8.02
N TYR A 65 -16.41 0.47 7.00
CA TYR A 65 -16.12 -0.97 7.00
C TYR A 65 -14.64 -1.32 7.02
N CYS A 66 -13.74 -0.33 6.99
CA CYS A 66 -12.29 -0.53 6.99
C CYS A 66 -11.62 0.18 8.17
N ASP A 67 -10.36 -0.13 8.42
CA ASP A 67 -9.56 0.50 9.47
C ASP A 67 -8.59 1.55 8.90
N ALA A 68 -8.26 1.45 7.62
CA ALA A 68 -7.40 2.40 6.92
C ALA A 68 -7.65 2.38 5.42
N ILE A 69 -7.19 3.41 4.74
CA ILE A 69 -7.22 3.55 3.28
C ILE A 69 -5.80 3.44 2.73
N VAL A 70 -5.68 2.80 1.58
CA VAL A 70 -4.46 2.71 0.77
C VAL A 70 -4.73 3.38 -0.56
N CYS A 71 -4.04 4.46 -0.87
CA CYS A 71 -4.29 5.26 -2.07
C CYS A 71 -3.04 6.05 -2.44
N GLY A 72 -3.02 6.74 -3.57
CA GLY A 72 -1.94 7.64 -3.95
C GLY A 72 -2.13 8.19 -5.36
N ALA A 73 -1.69 9.42 -5.58
CA ALA A 73 -1.76 10.10 -6.86
C ALA A 73 -0.45 10.83 -7.16
N LEU A 74 -0.11 10.94 -8.43
CA LEU A 74 1.05 11.66 -8.94
C LEU A 74 0.61 12.75 -9.93
N THR A 75 1.41 13.80 -10.03
CA THR A 75 1.28 14.77 -11.12
C THR A 75 1.87 14.23 -12.41
N CYS A 76 1.56 14.85 -13.55
CA CYS A 76 2.12 14.47 -14.85
C CYS A 76 3.66 14.65 -14.93
N GLU A 77 4.22 15.50 -14.08
CA GLU A 77 5.66 15.67 -13.93
C GLU A 77 6.31 14.59 -13.06
N GLY A 78 5.52 13.71 -12.41
CA GLY A 78 6.01 12.62 -11.57
C GLY A 78 6.31 13.03 -10.12
N TYR A 79 5.67 14.06 -9.60
CA TYR A 79 5.70 14.43 -8.18
C TYR A 79 4.44 13.92 -7.46
N ILE A 80 4.46 13.91 -6.13
CA ILE A 80 3.24 13.65 -5.36
C ILE A 80 2.18 14.69 -5.74
N ASP A 81 0.98 14.23 -6.10
CA ASP A 81 -0.17 15.15 -6.21
C ASP A 81 -0.68 15.46 -4.80
N SER A 82 -0.10 16.49 -4.21
CA SER A 82 -0.41 16.92 -2.85
C SER A 82 -1.85 17.39 -2.71
N SER A 83 -2.43 17.97 -3.78
CA SER A 83 -3.84 18.41 -3.80
C SER A 83 -4.80 17.22 -3.73
N ALA A 84 -4.64 16.24 -4.61
CA ALA A 84 -5.44 15.02 -4.59
C ALA A 84 -5.22 14.23 -3.28
N THR A 85 -3.96 14.09 -2.84
CA THR A 85 -3.64 13.38 -1.59
C THR A 85 -4.28 14.02 -0.36
N ALA A 86 -4.28 15.35 -0.27
CA ALA A 86 -4.96 16.08 0.82
C ALA A 86 -6.48 15.86 0.81
N ARG A 87 -7.09 15.79 -0.37
CA ARG A 87 -8.52 15.46 -0.52
C ARG A 87 -8.83 14.06 -0.04
N PHE A 88 -8.02 13.07 -0.43
CA PHE A 88 -8.18 11.69 0.05
C PHE A 88 -8.02 11.58 1.56
N LEU A 89 -7.02 12.23 2.14
CA LEU A 89 -6.82 12.29 3.59
C LEU A 89 -8.02 12.91 4.32
N LYS A 90 -8.59 13.98 3.76
CA LYS A 90 -9.82 14.59 4.29
C LYS A 90 -11.01 13.62 4.26
N ALA A 91 -11.18 12.87 3.15
CA ALA A 91 -12.23 11.85 3.03
C ALA A 91 -12.05 10.70 4.03
N CYS A 92 -10.80 10.40 4.46
CA CYS A 92 -10.51 9.38 5.47
C CYS A 92 -10.98 9.73 6.89
N LYS A 93 -11.38 10.97 7.17
CA LYS A 93 -11.92 11.44 8.47
C LYS A 93 -11.05 11.01 9.67
N GLY A 94 -9.74 11.10 9.52
CA GLY A 94 -8.76 10.76 10.57
C GLY A 94 -8.37 9.29 10.66
N LYS A 95 -8.89 8.39 9.83
CA LYS A 95 -8.36 7.03 9.74
C LYS A 95 -6.98 7.02 9.09
N PRO A 96 -6.11 6.06 9.46
CA PRO A 96 -4.78 5.93 8.88
C PRO A 96 -4.81 5.86 7.35
N PHE A 97 -3.80 6.47 6.73
CA PHE A 97 -3.64 6.51 5.28
C PHE A 97 -2.28 5.98 4.88
N THR A 98 -2.26 5.02 3.95
CA THR A 98 -1.05 4.50 3.34
C THR A 98 -0.93 5.03 1.91
N PHE A 99 0.15 5.74 1.60
CA PHE A 99 0.48 6.07 0.22
C PHE A 99 1.08 4.82 -0.43
N HIS A 100 0.45 4.34 -1.48
CA HIS A 100 0.81 3.07 -2.12
C HIS A 100 2.00 3.17 -3.07
N ARG A 101 2.28 2.12 -3.85
CA ARG A 101 3.40 2.02 -4.78
C ARG A 101 3.45 3.06 -5.92
N ALA A 102 2.52 4.00 -6.02
CA ALA A 102 2.72 5.20 -6.81
C ALA A 102 4.01 5.93 -6.40
N PHE A 103 4.42 5.81 -5.13
CA PHE A 103 5.68 6.32 -4.63
C PHE A 103 6.91 5.77 -5.40
N ASP A 104 6.85 4.52 -5.87
CA ASP A 104 7.96 3.93 -6.63
C ASP A 104 8.16 4.59 -8.01
N HIS A 105 7.18 5.36 -8.47
CA HIS A 105 7.22 6.11 -9.74
C HIS A 105 7.46 7.61 -9.55
N CYS A 106 7.60 8.09 -8.32
CA CYS A 106 7.83 9.51 -8.09
C CYS A 106 9.27 9.93 -8.35
N LYS A 107 9.45 11.18 -8.76
CA LYS A 107 10.75 11.84 -8.78
C LYS A 107 11.12 12.30 -7.37
N ASN A 108 12.41 12.26 -7.05
CA ASN A 108 12.94 12.76 -5.79
C ASN A 108 12.23 12.18 -4.55
N SER A 109 12.50 10.91 -4.28
CA SER A 109 11.87 10.16 -3.19
C SER A 109 12.01 10.82 -1.81
N MET A 110 13.16 11.43 -1.50
CA MET A 110 13.35 12.09 -0.19
C MET A 110 12.41 13.28 -0.02
N ARG A 111 12.29 14.13 -1.03
CA ARG A 111 11.29 15.22 -1.04
C ARG A 111 9.86 14.69 -0.94
N ALA A 112 9.55 13.62 -1.67
CA ALA A 112 8.23 13.00 -1.62
C ALA A 112 7.90 12.48 -0.21
N LEU A 113 8.86 11.89 0.52
CA LEU A 113 8.68 11.49 1.91
C LEU A 113 8.36 12.68 2.82
N ASP A 114 9.09 13.80 2.67
CA ASP A 114 8.82 15.00 3.47
C ASP A 114 7.44 15.60 3.16
N GLU A 115 7.02 15.60 1.90
CA GLU A 115 5.67 16.02 1.48
C GLU A 115 4.58 15.13 2.11
N LEU A 116 4.75 13.79 2.08
CA LEU A 116 3.80 12.84 2.65
C LEU A 116 3.72 12.95 4.18
N ILE A 117 4.84 13.22 4.86
CA ILE A 117 4.86 13.52 6.30
C ILE A 117 4.07 14.80 6.58
N ALA A 118 4.34 15.87 5.83
CA ALA A 118 3.65 17.16 6.00
C ALA A 118 2.14 17.05 5.76
N LEU A 119 1.70 16.19 4.84
CA LEU A 119 0.30 15.90 4.56
C LEU A 119 -0.37 15.07 5.67
N GLY A 120 0.40 14.37 6.52
CA GLY A 120 -0.13 13.53 7.58
C GLY A 120 -0.39 12.08 7.15
N CYS A 121 0.28 11.59 6.11
CA CYS A 121 0.26 10.17 5.77
C CYS A 121 0.86 9.32 6.90
N THR A 122 0.30 8.14 7.11
CA THR A 122 0.76 7.23 8.19
C THR A 122 1.85 6.28 7.70
N ARG A 123 1.76 5.84 6.42
CA ARG A 123 2.64 4.84 5.81
C ARG A 123 2.93 5.16 4.35
N VAL A 124 4.06 4.64 3.88
CA VAL A 124 4.38 4.54 2.45
C VAL A 124 4.72 3.09 2.13
N LEU A 125 3.96 2.49 1.22
CA LEU A 125 4.26 1.18 0.63
C LEU A 125 5.18 1.37 -0.57
N THR A 126 6.37 0.79 -0.52
CA THR A 126 7.39 0.99 -1.55
C THR A 126 8.33 -0.20 -1.67
N SER A 127 8.86 -0.41 -2.86
CA SER A 127 9.99 -1.31 -3.12
C SER A 127 11.36 -0.59 -3.08
N GLY A 128 11.40 0.65 -2.60
CA GLY A 128 12.60 1.48 -2.69
C GLY A 128 12.88 1.97 -4.11
N GLN A 129 11.83 2.14 -4.94
CA GLN A 129 11.92 2.49 -6.37
C GLN A 129 12.72 1.47 -7.20
N MET A 130 12.76 0.22 -6.75
CA MET A 130 13.44 -0.88 -7.42
C MET A 130 12.43 -1.98 -7.84
N PRO A 131 12.81 -2.93 -8.69
CA PRO A 131 11.90 -4.00 -9.11
C PRO A 131 11.32 -4.85 -7.96
N SER A 132 12.07 -4.99 -6.85
CA SER A 132 11.64 -5.69 -5.65
C SER A 132 12.12 -4.97 -4.38
N ALA A 133 11.47 -5.26 -3.24
CA ALA A 133 11.90 -4.73 -1.94
C ALA A 133 13.33 -5.20 -1.58
N GLU A 134 13.70 -6.43 -1.95
CA GLU A 134 15.04 -6.97 -1.73
C GLU A 134 16.10 -6.17 -2.53
N ALA A 135 15.86 -5.91 -3.81
CA ALA A 135 16.74 -5.07 -4.62
C ALA A 135 16.79 -3.61 -4.12
N GLY A 136 15.71 -3.16 -3.46
CA GLY A 136 15.57 -1.81 -2.93
C GLY A 136 16.10 -1.62 -1.51
N ILE A 137 16.69 -2.62 -0.87
CA ILE A 137 17.18 -2.54 0.53
C ILE A 137 18.00 -1.26 0.80
N PRO A 138 18.98 -0.86 -0.03
CA PRO A 138 19.75 0.35 0.25
C PRO A 138 18.89 1.62 0.31
N ASN A 139 17.93 1.77 -0.60
CA ASN A 139 17.00 2.89 -0.63
C ASN A 139 16.01 2.83 0.55
N LEU A 140 15.44 1.65 0.81
CA LEU A 140 14.52 1.44 1.92
C LEU A 140 15.16 1.78 3.26
N LYS A 141 16.41 1.37 3.49
CA LYS A 141 17.21 1.72 4.67
C LYS A 141 17.37 3.23 4.81
N ALA A 142 17.73 3.90 3.71
CA ALA A 142 17.85 5.36 3.69
C ALA A 142 16.50 6.05 3.98
N TYR A 143 15.39 5.53 3.46
CA TYR A 143 14.06 6.06 3.73
C TYR A 143 13.68 5.90 5.21
N VAL A 144 13.88 4.71 5.80
CA VAL A 144 13.64 4.46 7.23
C VAL A 144 14.43 5.43 8.10
N GLN A 145 15.71 5.62 7.81
CA GLN A 145 16.56 6.56 8.53
C GLN A 145 16.09 8.02 8.37
N HIS A 146 15.69 8.41 7.16
CA HIS A 146 15.23 9.76 6.87
C HIS A 146 13.94 10.11 7.60
N VAL A 147 12.96 9.21 7.56
CA VAL A 147 11.64 9.50 8.14
C VAL A 147 11.61 9.34 9.67
N GLY A 148 12.44 8.47 10.23
CA GLY A 148 12.42 8.12 11.65
C GLY A 148 11.03 7.64 12.08
N ASN A 149 10.50 8.21 13.15
CA ASN A 149 9.17 7.86 13.68
C ASN A 149 8.01 8.68 13.06
N ARG A 150 8.30 9.55 12.07
CA ARG A 150 7.29 10.45 11.50
C ARG A 150 6.40 9.77 10.45
N LEU A 151 6.87 8.69 9.85
CA LEU A 151 6.19 7.95 8.78
C LEU A 151 6.67 6.50 8.79
N ILE A 152 5.79 5.55 8.58
CA ILE A 152 6.17 4.13 8.48
C ILE A 152 6.54 3.81 7.04
N ILE A 153 7.77 3.34 6.82
CA ILE A 153 8.16 2.73 5.55
C ILE A 153 7.74 1.27 5.59
N LEU A 154 6.92 0.87 4.61
CA LEU A 154 6.36 -0.47 4.47
C LEU A 154 6.99 -1.12 3.22
N PRO A 155 8.09 -1.90 3.35
CA PRO A 155 8.68 -2.61 2.23
C PRO A 155 7.68 -3.58 1.59
N GLY A 156 7.58 -3.55 0.25
CA GLY A 156 6.71 -4.44 -0.51
C GLY A 156 7.19 -4.62 -1.94
N ALA A 157 6.66 -5.58 -2.64
CA ALA A 157 7.04 -6.18 -3.91
C ALA A 157 8.08 -7.31 -3.76
N GLY A 158 7.66 -8.51 -4.12
CA GLY A 158 8.51 -9.70 -4.10
C GLY A 158 8.87 -10.24 -2.72
N VAL A 159 8.15 -9.79 -1.68
CA VAL A 159 8.31 -10.34 -0.33
C VAL A 159 7.75 -11.77 -0.27
N ASN A 160 8.56 -12.68 0.24
CA ASN A 160 8.27 -14.10 0.33
C ASN A 160 8.92 -14.74 1.58
N PRO A 161 8.65 -16.02 1.89
CA PRO A 161 9.20 -16.68 3.08
C PRO A 161 10.72 -16.76 3.20
N SER A 162 11.47 -16.55 2.12
CA SER A 162 12.93 -16.65 2.13
C SER A 162 13.65 -15.31 2.27
N ASN A 163 12.92 -14.18 2.18
CA ASN A 163 13.54 -12.85 2.20
C ASN A 163 12.90 -11.87 3.19
N ALA A 164 11.77 -12.18 3.80
CA ALA A 164 11.04 -11.25 4.65
C ALA A 164 11.87 -10.80 5.86
N HIS A 165 12.49 -11.74 6.59
CA HIS A 165 13.36 -11.43 7.72
C HIS A 165 14.60 -10.60 7.30
N PHE A 166 15.22 -11.01 6.21
CA PHE A 166 16.39 -10.29 5.67
C PHE A 166 16.07 -8.83 5.31
N ILE A 167 14.95 -8.60 4.62
CA ILE A 167 14.49 -7.24 4.27
C ILE A 167 14.26 -6.41 5.54
N LEU A 168 13.55 -6.93 6.54
CA LEU A 168 13.30 -6.21 7.79
C LEU A 168 14.58 -5.88 8.53
N THR A 169 15.49 -6.86 8.66
CA THR A 169 16.76 -6.71 9.39
C THR A 169 17.66 -5.66 8.73
N GLU A 170 17.82 -5.73 7.41
CA GLU A 170 18.71 -4.82 6.69
C GLU A 170 18.18 -3.40 6.56
N THR A 171 16.85 -3.25 6.43
CA THR A 171 16.24 -1.93 6.28
C THR A 171 15.95 -1.24 7.60
N GLY A 172 15.73 -1.99 8.67
CA GLY A 172 15.23 -1.50 9.95
C GLY A 172 13.74 -1.13 9.91
N ALA A 173 13.01 -1.56 8.87
CA ALA A 173 11.56 -1.36 8.80
C ALA A 173 10.84 -2.20 9.87
N THR A 174 9.76 -1.66 10.41
CA THR A 174 8.97 -2.31 11.48
C THR A 174 7.75 -3.07 10.96
N GLU A 175 7.40 -2.87 9.70
CA GLU A 175 6.29 -3.54 9.02
C GLU A 175 6.76 -4.02 7.65
N ILE A 176 6.14 -5.07 7.11
CA ILE A 176 6.42 -5.58 5.77
C ILE A 176 5.12 -5.96 5.06
N HIS A 177 5.09 -5.86 3.74
CA HIS A 177 3.95 -6.16 2.90
C HIS A 177 4.27 -7.28 1.91
N GLY A 178 3.50 -8.35 1.97
CA GLY A 178 3.57 -9.45 1.02
C GLY A 178 2.17 -9.84 0.53
N SER A 179 2.01 -10.10 -0.75
CA SER A 179 0.75 -10.60 -1.31
C SER A 179 0.46 -12.04 -0.90
N GLY A 180 1.49 -12.80 -0.53
CA GLY A 180 1.39 -14.25 -0.34
C GLY A 180 0.91 -14.98 -1.59
N ALA A 181 0.99 -14.34 -2.76
CA ALA A 181 0.41 -14.83 -3.99
C ALA A 181 1.33 -15.83 -4.70
N ILE A 182 0.69 -16.79 -5.36
CA ILE A 182 1.32 -17.67 -6.33
C ILE A 182 0.57 -17.56 -7.67
N THR A 183 1.26 -17.89 -8.75
CA THR A 183 0.63 -18.05 -10.06
C THR A 183 0.26 -19.53 -10.23
N LEU A 184 -1.01 -19.81 -10.48
CA LEU A 184 -1.52 -21.13 -10.74
C LEU A 184 -1.18 -21.58 -12.18
N GLU A 185 -1.34 -22.88 -12.48
CA GLU A 185 -1.08 -23.44 -13.82
C GLU A 185 -1.91 -22.79 -14.94
N ASP A 186 -3.12 -22.31 -14.61
CA ASP A 186 -4.02 -21.61 -15.53
C ASP A 186 -3.73 -20.10 -15.65
N GLY A 187 -2.65 -19.62 -15.02
CA GLY A 187 -2.21 -18.23 -15.02
C GLY A 187 -2.93 -17.31 -14.02
N ARG A 188 -3.88 -17.82 -13.25
CA ARG A 188 -4.52 -17.01 -12.18
C ARG A 188 -3.55 -16.77 -11.04
N ILE A 189 -3.68 -15.60 -10.42
CA ILE A 189 -2.91 -15.22 -9.24
C ILE A 189 -3.80 -15.36 -8.02
N GLU A 190 -3.38 -16.18 -7.06
CA GLU A 190 -4.11 -16.41 -5.81
C GLU A 190 -3.20 -16.25 -4.60
N THR A 191 -3.73 -15.65 -3.54
CA THR A 191 -3.07 -15.57 -2.24
C THR A 191 -3.16 -16.95 -1.55
N GLN A 192 -2.02 -17.49 -1.16
CA GLN A 192 -1.92 -18.81 -0.52
C GLN A 192 -1.64 -18.70 0.98
N THR A 193 -2.43 -19.43 1.76
CA THR A 193 -2.29 -19.44 3.23
C THR A 193 -0.90 -19.91 3.68
N GLU A 194 -0.35 -20.92 3.02
CA GLU A 194 0.96 -21.47 3.38
C GLU A 194 2.10 -20.49 3.10
N THR A 195 2.03 -19.72 2.02
CA THR A 195 3.00 -18.65 1.75
C THR A 195 2.93 -17.56 2.82
N ILE A 196 1.72 -17.16 3.24
CA ILE A 196 1.55 -16.17 4.33
C ILE A 196 2.12 -16.72 5.64
N LYS A 197 1.83 -17.97 5.99
CA LYS A 197 2.39 -18.62 7.19
C LYS A 197 3.92 -18.67 7.13
N GLY A 198 4.47 -19.01 5.97
CA GLY A 198 5.92 -19.01 5.75
C GLY A 198 6.54 -17.64 6.01
N ILE A 199 5.96 -16.56 5.48
CA ILE A 199 6.41 -15.18 5.74
C ILE A 199 6.35 -14.86 7.24
N LEU A 200 5.24 -15.20 7.92
CA LEU A 200 5.08 -14.94 9.35
C LEU A 200 6.07 -15.72 10.22
N ASN A 201 6.40 -16.95 9.85
CA ASN A 201 7.39 -17.76 10.57
C ASN A 201 8.81 -17.24 10.38
N ASP A 202 9.12 -16.67 9.22
CA ASP A 202 10.44 -16.08 8.92
C ASP A 202 10.73 -14.82 9.75
N ILE A 203 9.69 -14.03 10.05
CA ILE A 203 9.83 -12.74 10.76
C ILE A 203 9.63 -12.83 12.29
N ASN A 204 9.24 -14.01 12.83
CA ASN A 204 9.08 -14.24 14.28
C ASN A 204 10.25 -15.06 14.84
#